data_55ed777b8418bec75089c6be5f30c86c
#
_entry.id   55ed777b8418bec75089c6be5f30c86c
#
_cell.length_a   1.000
_cell.length_b   1.000
_cell.length_c   1.000
_cell.angle_alpha   90.00
_cell.angle_beta   90.00
_cell.angle_gamma   90.00
#
_symmetry.space_group_name_H-M   'P 1'
#
loop_
_entity.id
_entity.type
_entity.pdbx_description
1 polymer ?
#
loop_
_entity_poly.entity_id
_entity_poly.type
_entity_poly.pdbx_seq_one_letter_code
_entity_poly.pdbx_strand_id
1 'polypeptide(L)'
;MEYVIEMLGIRKEFPGIVANDNVTLQLKRGEIHALLGENGAGKSTLMSVLFGMYLPEAGEIRKNGQVVHIKNPNDANKLLP
;
A
#
# COMPACT_ATOMS: atom_id res chain seq x y z
N MET A 1 -11.86 -14.90 6.84
CA MET A 1 -10.87 -14.04 7.50
C MET A 1 -10.84 -12.70 6.83
N GLU A 2 -11.00 -11.66 7.62
CA GLU A 2 -11.07 -10.32 7.07
C GLU A 2 -9.73 -9.65 7.04
N TYR A 3 -9.42 -9.02 5.90
CA TYR A 3 -8.26 -8.17 5.78
C TYR A 3 -8.68 -6.73 6.06
N VAL A 4 -7.89 -6.05 6.88
CA VAL A 4 -8.14 -4.63 7.20
C VAL A 4 -7.73 -3.77 6.01
N ILE A 5 -6.57 -4.07 5.43
CA ILE A 5 -6.02 -3.34 4.30
C ILE A 5 -5.69 -4.31 3.18
N GLU A 6 -6.07 -3.94 1.97
CA GLU A 6 -5.71 -4.70 0.77
C GLU A 6 -5.15 -3.74 -0.27
N MET A 7 -3.98 -4.07 -0.79
CA MET A 7 -3.36 -3.36 -1.91
C MET A 7 -3.41 -4.33 -3.08
N LEU A 8 -4.24 -4.04 -4.08
CA LEU A 8 -4.56 -4.99 -5.14
C LEU A 8 -4.00 -4.52 -6.48
N GLY A 9 -3.15 -5.35 -7.09
CA GLY A 9 -2.63 -5.09 -8.42
C GLY A 9 -1.81 -3.80 -8.53
N ILE A 10 -1.04 -3.49 -7.49
CA ILE A 10 -0.30 -2.21 -7.43
C ILE A 10 0.86 -2.22 -8.41
N ARG A 11 0.91 -1.15 -9.20
CA ARG A 11 2.05 -0.88 -10.07
C ARG A 11 2.62 0.48 -9.73
N LYS A 12 3.91 0.52 -9.46
CA LYS A 12 4.62 1.77 -9.19
C LYS A 12 5.89 1.83 -9.99
N GLU A 13 6.02 2.87 -10.81
CA GLU A 13 7.17 3.10 -11.67
C GLU A 13 7.89 4.37 -11.24
N PHE A 14 9.21 4.34 -11.36
CA PHE A 14 10.07 5.50 -11.30
C PHE A 14 10.84 5.56 -12.61
N PRO A 15 11.41 6.70 -13.00
CA PRO A 15 12.20 6.77 -14.22
C PRO A 15 13.27 5.68 -14.26
N GLY A 16 13.18 4.82 -15.28
CA GLY A 16 14.14 3.75 -15.49
C GLY A 16 13.95 2.49 -14.66
N ILE A 17 12.93 2.44 -13.76
CA ILE A 17 12.74 1.28 -12.92
C ILE A 17 11.26 1.07 -12.57
N VAL A 18 10.83 -0.18 -12.56
CA VAL A 18 9.51 -0.57 -12.07
C VAL A 18 9.71 -1.20 -10.69
N ALA A 19 9.30 -0.48 -9.65
CA ALA A 19 9.48 -0.94 -8.27
C ALA A 19 8.45 -1.99 -7.89
N ASN A 20 7.22 -1.83 -8.33
CA ASN A 20 6.14 -2.80 -8.12
C ASN A 20 5.40 -3.01 -9.43
N ASP A 21 5.10 -4.27 -9.74
CA ASP A 21 4.39 -4.62 -10.96
C ASP A 21 3.31 -5.65 -10.63
N ASN A 22 2.06 -5.19 -10.60
CA ASN A 22 0.89 -6.01 -10.32
C ASN A 22 1.03 -6.77 -8.99
N VAL A 23 1.43 -6.06 -7.95
CA VAL A 23 1.65 -6.66 -6.63
C VAL A 23 0.39 -6.56 -5.78
N THR A 24 0.00 -7.67 -5.18
CA THR A 24 -1.13 -7.70 -4.25
C THR A 24 -0.62 -8.02 -2.84
N LEU A 25 -1.03 -7.19 -1.89
CA LEU A 25 -0.69 -7.34 -0.49
C LEU A 25 -1.96 -7.20 0.34
N GLN A 26 -2.23 -8.21 1.16
CA GLN A 26 -3.42 -8.22 2.02
C GLN A 26 -2.96 -8.31 3.47
N LEU A 27 -3.43 -7.38 4.28
CA LEU A 27 -2.98 -7.23 5.66
C LEU A 27 -4.14 -7.38 6.63
N LYS A 28 -3.93 -8.20 7.65
CA LYS A 28 -4.84 -8.32 8.77
C LYS A 28 -4.47 -7.28 9.82
N ARG A 29 -5.38 -7.08 10.76
CA ARG A 29 -5.12 -6.18 11.89
C ARG A 29 -3.85 -6.61 12.63
N GLY A 30 -2.95 -5.67 12.84
CA GLY A 30 -1.66 -5.92 13.50
C GLY A 30 -0.52 -6.25 12.56
N GLU A 31 -0.78 -6.74 11.36
CA GLU A 31 0.28 -7.10 10.41
C GLU A 31 1.02 -5.88 9.85
N ILE A 32 0.36 -4.72 9.85
CA ILE A 32 0.97 -3.49 9.36
C ILE A 32 2.25 -3.18 10.14
N HIS A 33 2.22 -3.32 11.46
CA HIS A 33 3.38 -3.08 12.30
C HIS A 33 4.51 -4.07 12.03
N ALA A 34 4.16 -5.33 11.79
CA ALA A 34 5.16 -6.34 11.48
C ALA A 34 5.88 -6.04 10.16
N LEU A 35 5.13 -5.56 9.17
CA LEU A 35 5.71 -5.22 7.86
C LEU A 35 6.63 -4.01 7.92
N LEU A 36 6.33 -3.05 8.78
CA LEU A 36 7.18 -1.86 8.93
C LEU A 36 8.57 -2.21 9.45
N GLY A 37 8.72 -3.34 10.13
CA GLY A 37 10.01 -3.78 10.64
C GLY A 37 10.88 -4.49 9.62
N GLU A 38 10.35 -4.81 8.45
CA GLU A 38 11.08 -5.54 7.42
C GLU A 38 11.59 -4.60 6.32
N ASN A 39 12.83 -4.80 5.91
CA ASN A 39 13.44 -4.01 4.85
C ASN A 39 13.54 -4.83 3.58
N GLY A 40 12.95 -4.33 2.51
CA GLY A 40 13.05 -4.89 1.19
C GLY A 40 12.60 -3.81 0.21
N ALA A 41 13.30 -3.66 -0.91
CA ALA A 41 13.05 -2.56 -1.85
C ALA A 41 11.60 -2.48 -2.30
N GLY A 42 10.99 -3.62 -2.63
CA GLY A 42 9.60 -3.66 -3.07
C GLY A 42 8.63 -3.34 -1.94
N LYS A 43 8.92 -3.80 -0.74
CA LYS A 43 8.07 -3.55 0.43
C LYS A 43 8.08 -2.08 0.83
N SER A 44 9.26 -1.46 0.81
CA SER A 44 9.38 -0.04 1.13
C SER A 44 8.53 0.82 0.20
N THR A 45 8.55 0.50 -1.09
CA THR A 45 7.75 1.23 -2.07
C THR A 45 6.26 1.01 -1.84
N LEU A 46 5.84 -0.24 -1.57
CA LEU A 46 4.44 -0.53 -1.27
C LEU A 46 3.96 0.22 -0.04
N MET A 47 4.77 0.26 1.01
CA MET A 47 4.41 0.99 2.22
C MET A 47 4.33 2.49 1.95
N SER A 48 5.21 3.03 1.13
CA SER A 48 5.17 4.45 0.76
C SER A 48 3.91 4.78 -0.04
N VAL A 49 3.46 3.87 -0.90
CA VAL A 49 2.17 4.03 -1.59
C VAL A 49 1.03 4.00 -0.59
N LEU A 50 1.04 3.05 0.33
CA LEU A 50 -0.01 2.92 1.35
C LEU A 50 -0.09 4.17 2.22
N PHE A 51 1.06 4.73 2.61
CA PHE A 51 1.10 5.91 3.47
C PHE A 51 0.92 7.23 2.72
N GLY A 52 0.67 7.17 1.42
CA GLY A 52 0.34 8.37 0.66
C GLY A 52 1.52 9.18 0.14
N MET A 53 2.73 8.63 0.22
CA MET A 53 3.93 9.32 -0.27
C MET A 53 4.07 9.24 -1.79
N TYR A 54 3.56 8.17 -2.39
CA TYR A 54 3.57 7.97 -3.84
C TYR A 54 2.20 7.56 -4.32
N LEU A 55 1.84 8.01 -5.52
CA LEU A 55 0.63 7.54 -6.19
C LEU A 55 1.01 6.38 -7.13
N PRO A 56 0.31 5.25 -7.05
CA PRO A 56 0.58 4.15 -7.96
C PRO A 56 0.05 4.46 -9.36
N GLU A 57 0.69 3.90 -10.39
CA GLU A 57 0.23 4.00 -11.77
C GLU A 57 -0.97 3.11 -12.03
N ALA A 58 -1.13 2.02 -11.26
CA ALA A 58 -2.28 1.13 -11.37
C ALA A 58 -2.52 0.44 -10.03
N GLY A 59 -3.71 -0.11 -9.88
CA GLY A 59 -4.11 -0.86 -8.70
C GLY A 59 -5.05 -0.07 -7.82
N GLU A 60 -5.50 -0.73 -6.76
CA GLU A 60 -6.41 -0.09 -5.81
C GLU A 60 -6.05 -0.49 -4.39
N ILE A 61 -6.47 0.36 -3.45
CA ILE A 61 -6.32 0.10 -2.01
C ILE A 61 -7.71 -0.01 -1.42
N ARG A 62 -7.94 -1.03 -0.60
CA ARG A 62 -9.21 -1.22 0.10
C ARG A 62 -8.98 -1.24 1.60
N LYS A 63 -9.91 -0.65 2.31
CA LYS A 63 -9.97 -0.71 3.78
C LYS A 63 -11.29 -1.33 4.16
N ASN A 64 -11.23 -2.45 4.90
CA ASN A 64 -12.41 -3.20 5.31
C ASN A 64 -13.33 -3.53 4.12
N GLY A 65 -12.72 -3.90 2.98
CA GLY A 65 -13.45 -4.29 1.78
C GLY A 65 -13.91 -3.14 0.91
N GLN A 66 -13.69 -1.90 1.30
CA GLN A 66 -14.11 -0.73 0.54
C GLN A 66 -12.93 -0.01 -0.09
N VAL A 67 -13.07 0.36 -1.36
CA VAL A 67 -12.03 1.11 -2.06
C VAL A 67 -11.85 2.47 -1.40
N VAL A 68 -10.59 2.81 -1.12
CA VAL A 68 -10.23 4.10 -0.56
C VAL A 68 -9.20 4.77 -1.46
N HIS A 69 -9.18 6.11 -1.42
CA HIS A 69 -8.23 6.90 -2.20
C HIS A 69 -7.28 7.60 -1.25
N ILE A 70 -6.01 7.21 -1.31
CA ILE A 70 -4.95 7.81 -0.50
C ILE A 70 -4.08 8.62 -1.44
N LYS A 71 -4.23 9.94 -1.40
CA LYS A 71 -3.53 10.86 -2.31
C LYS A 71 -2.32 11.51 -1.65
N ASN A 72 -2.31 11.55 -0.32
CA ASN A 72 -1.26 12.22 0.45
C ASN A 72 -1.19 11.60 1.85
N PRO A 73 -0.15 11.92 2.63
CA PRO A 73 -0.03 11.35 3.97
C PRO A 73 -1.20 11.68 4.91
N ASN A 74 -1.85 12.81 4.73
CA ASN A 74 -3.02 13.15 5.55
C ASN A 74 -4.16 12.19 5.32
N ASP A 75 -4.40 11.79 4.07
CA ASP A 75 -5.42 10.79 3.76
C ASP A 75 -5.08 9.45 4.42
N ALA A 76 -3.82 9.05 4.37
CA ALA A 76 -3.38 7.82 5.00
C ALA A 76 -3.60 7.85 6.51
N ASN A 77 -3.27 8.97 7.15
CA ASN A 77 -3.46 9.10 8.60
C ASN A 77 -4.92 8.99 9.02
N LYS A 78 -5.84 9.43 8.17
CA LYS A 78 -7.27 9.33 8.46
C LYS A 78 -7.80 7.92 8.30
N LEU A 79 -7.22 7.14 7.40
CA LEU A 79 -7.73 5.83 7.01
C LEU A 79 -7.04 4.67 7.72
N LEU A 80 -5.77 4.83 8.09
CA LEU A 80 -4.99 3.76 8.70
C LEU A 80 -5.11 3.81 10.21
N PRO A 81 -5.15 2.63 10.87
CA PRO A 81 -5.18 2.57 12.32
C PRO A 81 -3.87 3.03 12.96
#